data_01c2a7bc40c35705ca325308b6095199
#
_entry.id   01c2a7bc40c35705ca325308b6095199
#
_cell.length_a   1.000
_cell.length_b   1.000
_cell.length_c   1.000
_cell.angle_alpha   90.00
_cell.angle_beta   90.00
_cell.angle_gamma   90.00
#
_symmetry.space_group_name_H-M   'P 1'
#
loop_
_entity.id
_entity.type
_entity.pdbx_description
1 polymer ?
#
loop_
_entity_poly.entity_id
_entity_poly.type
_entity_poly.pdbx_seq_one_letter_code
_entity_poly.pdbx_strand_id
1 'polypeptide(L)'
;MSDATVYFVAGERSGDNHGAALLKALRARAPEMRFVGRGGPKMRAVAGGKFRDWIDYTAVVGLWEVIRRYPFFRKQFQATISEIDAARPSAVMLIDYPGFNLRLARALRAKFPELKIIYYISPQVWAWNRRRVSQMAQSIDLMLCIFPFEPELYETSCLRAIFVGHPMMSVIPSPSSIIASENASPSRTEGSRDEISKPTSTGLIAASRTDVSARDENLIGLFPGSREREVKKIFPIMRKAAVELSHQDHDLRFVVSAASEPLGELIRANLYGKHATGKFSIVTGDARSVMARVNVGMVASGTATLEAALLQLPFVLIYRVAWLTYLAARLVVKVKYLGMPNVLANREIVPEFIQHKAEPRAIAAAVARLLADKTERGRMLADFANVAQKLGRGEASANAAEAIVTELRHAG
;
A
#
# COMPACT_ATOMS: atom_id res chain seq x y z
N MET A 1 25.12 -0.31 -24.74
CA MET A 1 24.52 -0.61 -23.44
C MET A 1 24.62 -2.09 -23.03
N SER A 2 25.45 -2.85 -23.69
CA SER A 2 25.50 -4.32 -23.56
C SER A 2 26.00 -4.84 -22.19
N ASP A 3 26.40 -4.00 -21.23
CA ASP A 3 26.99 -4.47 -19.97
C ASP A 3 26.72 -3.56 -18.75
N ALA A 4 25.60 -2.81 -18.79
CA ALA A 4 25.29 -1.90 -17.69
C ALA A 4 24.93 -2.70 -16.44
N THR A 5 25.64 -2.41 -15.34
CA THR A 5 25.32 -2.94 -14.01
C THR A 5 24.54 -1.90 -13.22
N VAL A 6 23.39 -2.29 -12.65
CA VAL A 6 22.59 -1.44 -11.78
C VAL A 6 22.55 -2.04 -10.38
N TYR A 7 22.88 -1.20 -9.37
CA TYR A 7 22.87 -1.59 -7.96
C TYR A 7 21.56 -1.17 -7.30
N PHE A 8 20.82 -2.12 -6.74
CA PHE A 8 19.50 -1.90 -6.12
C PHE A 8 19.58 -1.89 -4.60
N VAL A 9 18.78 -1.02 -3.97
CA VAL A 9 18.60 -0.99 -2.51
C VAL A 9 17.10 -0.88 -2.17
N ALA A 10 16.57 -1.94 -1.56
CA ALA A 10 15.23 -1.96 -0.96
C ALA A 10 15.33 -2.46 0.48
N GLY A 11 14.67 -1.79 1.43
CA GLY A 11 14.80 -2.07 2.86
C GLY A 11 13.53 -2.60 3.54
N GLU A 12 12.42 -2.76 2.81
CA GLU A 12 11.12 -3.19 3.36
C GLU A 12 10.45 -4.20 2.43
N ARG A 13 9.51 -4.99 2.96
CA ARG A 13 8.75 -5.99 2.17
C ARG A 13 7.98 -5.37 1.00
N SER A 14 7.43 -4.17 1.17
CA SER A 14 6.81 -3.40 0.08
C SER A 14 7.82 -3.08 -1.02
N GLY A 15 9.01 -2.59 -0.62
CA GLY A 15 10.11 -2.31 -1.54
C GLY A 15 10.60 -3.55 -2.29
N ASP A 16 10.63 -4.73 -1.65
CA ASP A 16 10.95 -6.00 -2.30
C ASP A 16 9.93 -6.38 -3.38
N ASN A 17 8.63 -6.21 -3.09
CA ASN A 17 7.57 -6.47 -4.07
C ASN A 17 7.71 -5.54 -5.29
N HIS A 18 7.86 -4.25 -5.05
CA HIS A 18 7.99 -3.24 -6.10
C HIS A 18 9.30 -3.40 -6.88
N GLY A 19 10.39 -3.69 -6.18
CA GLY A 19 11.69 -3.96 -6.79
C GLY A 19 11.69 -5.20 -7.66
N ALA A 20 11.07 -6.29 -7.24
CA ALA A 20 10.95 -7.50 -8.03
C ALA A 20 10.14 -7.28 -9.33
N ALA A 21 9.04 -6.52 -9.26
CA ALA A 21 8.26 -6.15 -10.44
C ALA A 21 9.07 -5.26 -11.41
N LEU A 22 9.80 -4.27 -10.86
CA LEU A 22 10.69 -3.41 -11.64
C LEU A 22 11.84 -4.20 -12.30
N LEU A 23 12.48 -5.11 -11.57
CA LEU A 23 13.55 -5.97 -12.11
C LEU A 23 13.06 -6.85 -13.28
N LYS A 24 11.84 -7.40 -13.17
CA LYS A 24 11.21 -8.15 -14.28
C LYS A 24 10.98 -7.26 -15.51
N ALA A 25 10.48 -6.05 -15.32
CA ALA A 25 10.23 -5.10 -16.39
C ALA A 25 11.54 -4.63 -17.07
N LEU A 26 12.60 -4.38 -16.28
CA LEU A 26 13.92 -4.05 -16.78
C LEU A 26 14.55 -5.20 -17.57
N ARG A 27 14.43 -6.44 -17.08
CA ARG A 27 14.95 -7.63 -17.78
C ARG A 27 14.27 -7.85 -19.11
N ALA A 28 12.98 -7.56 -19.21
CA ALA A 28 12.23 -7.65 -20.47
C ALA A 28 12.67 -6.59 -21.51
N ARG A 29 13.11 -5.38 -21.05
CA ARG A 29 13.52 -4.27 -21.93
C ARG A 29 15.01 -4.22 -22.23
N ALA A 30 15.83 -4.72 -21.33
CA ALA A 30 17.29 -4.72 -21.39
C ALA A 30 17.83 -6.04 -20.80
N PRO A 31 17.75 -7.16 -21.55
CA PRO A 31 18.14 -8.51 -21.08
C PRO A 31 19.60 -8.59 -20.63
N GLU A 32 20.49 -7.80 -21.24
CA GLU A 32 21.94 -7.77 -20.98
C GLU A 32 22.30 -7.01 -19.69
N MET A 33 21.32 -6.29 -19.10
CA MET A 33 21.55 -5.51 -17.90
C MET A 33 21.77 -6.44 -16.69
N ARG A 34 22.86 -6.20 -15.95
CA ARG A 34 23.17 -6.94 -14.73
C ARG A 34 22.60 -6.25 -13.50
N PHE A 35 21.96 -7.04 -12.62
CA PHE A 35 21.38 -6.56 -11.38
C PHE A 35 22.16 -7.10 -10.18
N VAL A 36 22.59 -6.19 -9.33
CA VAL A 36 23.28 -6.49 -8.07
C VAL A 36 22.66 -5.63 -6.95
N GLY A 37 22.85 -6.00 -5.71
CA GLY A 37 22.40 -5.12 -4.63
C GLY A 37 21.78 -5.83 -3.45
N ARG A 38 20.90 -5.11 -2.76
CA ARG A 38 20.27 -5.51 -1.50
C ARG A 38 18.75 -5.34 -1.58
N GLY A 39 18.02 -6.36 -1.20
CA GLY A 39 16.55 -6.36 -1.16
C GLY A 39 16.04 -7.55 -0.38
N GLY A 40 14.92 -8.12 -0.80
CA GLY A 40 14.35 -9.31 -0.20
C GLY A 40 14.35 -10.54 -1.12
N PRO A 41 13.67 -11.60 -0.69
CA PRO A 41 13.66 -12.87 -1.40
C PRO A 41 13.07 -12.77 -2.81
N LYS A 42 12.09 -11.87 -3.05
CA LYS A 42 11.46 -11.71 -4.36
C LYS A 42 12.38 -11.03 -5.35
N MET A 43 13.08 -9.97 -4.94
CA MET A 43 14.09 -9.32 -5.78
C MET A 43 15.23 -10.29 -6.07
N ARG A 44 15.71 -11.02 -5.07
CA ARG A 44 16.77 -12.03 -5.21
C ARG A 44 16.40 -13.12 -6.21
N ALA A 45 15.15 -13.60 -6.17
CA ALA A 45 14.65 -14.62 -7.11
C ALA A 45 14.69 -14.13 -8.58
N VAL A 46 14.46 -12.83 -8.83
CA VAL A 46 14.51 -12.25 -10.17
C VAL A 46 15.93 -11.86 -10.57
N ALA A 47 16.71 -11.24 -9.69
CA ALA A 47 18.05 -10.71 -9.99
C ALA A 47 19.12 -11.78 -10.15
N GLY A 48 19.05 -12.86 -9.36
CA GLY A 48 20.04 -13.95 -9.33
C GLY A 48 21.12 -13.80 -8.26
N GLY A 49 22.19 -14.59 -8.34
CA GLY A 49 23.11 -14.95 -7.27
C GLY A 49 23.91 -13.84 -6.56
N LYS A 50 24.04 -12.64 -7.10
CA LYS A 50 24.78 -11.53 -6.43
C LYS A 50 23.85 -10.56 -5.69
N PHE A 51 22.64 -10.97 -5.37
CA PHE A 51 21.66 -10.15 -4.66
C PHE A 51 21.58 -10.58 -3.19
N ARG A 52 21.79 -9.64 -2.25
CA ARG A 52 21.81 -9.92 -0.82
C ARG A 52 20.43 -9.68 -0.19
N ASP A 53 19.88 -10.71 0.46
CA ASP A 53 18.67 -10.55 1.27
C ASP A 53 19.02 -9.98 2.65
N TRP A 54 18.35 -8.90 3.04
CA TRP A 54 18.55 -8.22 4.32
C TRP A 54 17.26 -7.69 4.96
N ILE A 55 16.10 -7.91 4.33
CA ILE A 55 14.82 -7.31 4.73
C ILE A 55 14.38 -7.74 6.12
N ASP A 56 14.54 -9.00 6.47
CA ASP A 56 14.15 -9.49 7.79
C ASP A 56 14.94 -8.81 8.93
N TYR A 57 16.13 -8.31 8.65
CA TYR A 57 16.94 -7.56 9.60
C TYR A 57 16.60 -6.08 9.67
N THR A 58 15.91 -5.53 8.66
CA THR A 58 15.55 -4.10 8.55
C THR A 58 14.13 -3.80 9.00
N ALA A 59 13.29 -4.82 9.19
CA ALA A 59 11.93 -4.71 9.69
C ALA A 59 11.91 -4.28 11.18
N VAL A 60 12.20 -2.99 11.44
CA VAL A 60 12.26 -2.41 12.78
C VAL A 60 11.07 -1.50 13.00
N VAL A 61 10.26 -1.79 14.01
CA VAL A 61 9.06 -1.04 14.36
C VAL A 61 9.27 -0.27 15.66
N GLY A 62 9.66 1.02 15.54
CA GLY A 62 9.70 1.93 16.68
C GLY A 62 11.03 2.66 16.87
N LEU A 63 10.96 3.90 17.40
CA LEU A 63 12.12 4.77 17.59
C LEU A 63 13.18 4.15 18.51
N TRP A 64 12.76 3.45 19.57
CA TRP A 64 13.66 2.80 20.53
C TRP A 64 14.44 1.64 19.93
N GLU A 65 13.78 0.84 19.06
CA GLU A 65 14.44 -0.25 18.36
C GLU A 65 15.43 0.25 17.32
N VAL A 66 15.15 1.38 16.64
CA VAL A 66 16.08 2.03 15.73
C VAL A 66 17.34 2.46 16.46
N ILE A 67 17.21 3.07 17.66
CA ILE A 67 18.36 3.49 18.48
C ILE A 67 19.19 2.27 18.90
N ARG A 68 18.53 1.22 19.37
CA ARG A 68 19.20 -0.02 19.81
C ARG A 68 19.94 -0.72 18.66
N ARG A 69 19.42 -0.65 17.45
CA ARG A 69 20.03 -1.27 16.26
C ARG A 69 20.89 -0.31 15.43
N TYR A 70 21.17 0.91 15.94
CA TYR A 70 21.99 1.90 15.24
C TYR A 70 23.36 1.37 14.79
N PRO A 71 24.14 0.60 15.62
CA PRO A 71 25.41 0.03 15.17
C PRO A 71 25.25 -0.92 13.98
N PHE A 72 24.19 -1.74 13.98
CA PHE A 72 23.88 -2.63 12.85
C PHE A 72 23.62 -1.82 11.57
N PHE A 73 22.73 -0.80 11.63
CA PHE A 73 22.44 0.04 10.46
C PHE A 73 23.66 0.79 9.96
N ARG A 74 24.52 1.27 10.86
CA ARG A 74 25.80 1.91 10.49
C ARG A 74 26.71 0.92 9.75
N LYS A 75 26.83 -0.31 10.23
CA LYS A 75 27.63 -1.36 9.56
C LYS A 75 27.05 -1.68 8.17
N GLN A 76 25.74 -1.85 8.06
CA GLN A 76 25.09 -2.10 6.77
C GLN A 76 25.23 -0.93 5.80
N PHE A 77 25.18 0.29 6.29
CA PHE A 77 25.38 1.50 5.50
C PHE A 77 26.79 1.54 4.88
N GLN A 78 27.82 1.32 5.68
CA GLN A 78 29.20 1.28 5.21
C GLN A 78 29.43 0.10 4.25
N ALA A 79 28.90 -1.07 4.56
CA ALA A 79 28.99 -2.23 3.68
C ALA A 79 28.30 -1.99 2.33
N THR A 80 27.16 -1.29 2.30
CA THR A 80 26.47 -0.93 1.05
C THR A 80 27.35 0.01 0.19
N ILE A 81 27.97 1.02 0.79
CA ILE A 81 28.89 1.93 0.06
C ILE A 81 30.09 1.15 -0.50
N SER A 82 30.70 0.25 0.29
CA SER A 82 31.83 -0.57 -0.16
C SER A 82 31.42 -1.55 -1.29
N GLU A 83 30.22 -2.11 -1.23
CA GLU A 83 29.71 -2.98 -2.31
C GLU A 83 29.45 -2.21 -3.61
N ILE A 84 28.94 -0.98 -3.51
CA ILE A 84 28.76 -0.08 -4.67
C ILE A 84 30.11 0.32 -5.27
N ASP A 85 31.10 0.65 -4.43
CA ASP A 85 32.47 0.96 -4.84
C ASP A 85 33.12 -0.19 -5.61
N ALA A 86 32.98 -1.41 -5.09
CA ALA A 86 33.52 -2.63 -5.71
C ALA A 86 32.76 -3.01 -7.00
N ALA A 87 31.46 -2.81 -7.06
CA ALA A 87 30.63 -3.17 -8.21
C ALA A 87 30.75 -2.17 -9.36
N ARG A 88 31.16 -0.91 -9.10
CA ARG A 88 31.22 0.21 -10.06
C ARG A 88 30.00 0.25 -11.00
N PRO A 89 28.78 0.34 -10.43
CA PRO A 89 27.57 0.28 -11.25
C PRO A 89 27.40 1.55 -12.07
N SER A 90 26.73 1.43 -13.22
CA SER A 90 26.32 2.57 -14.04
C SER A 90 25.28 3.45 -13.35
N ALA A 91 24.46 2.85 -12.48
CA ALA A 91 23.49 3.56 -11.64
C ALA A 91 23.18 2.82 -10.34
N VAL A 92 22.72 3.59 -9.35
CA VAL A 92 22.14 3.08 -8.10
C VAL A 92 20.64 3.36 -8.09
N MET A 93 19.86 2.32 -7.90
CA MET A 93 18.40 2.36 -7.78
C MET A 93 18.00 2.24 -6.31
N LEU A 94 17.45 3.30 -5.75
CA LEU A 94 16.94 3.36 -4.39
C LEU A 94 15.42 3.20 -4.39
N ILE A 95 14.91 2.19 -3.70
CA ILE A 95 13.47 1.89 -3.70
C ILE A 95 12.90 2.18 -2.32
N ASP A 96 12.00 3.19 -2.24
CA ASP A 96 11.33 3.60 -1.00
C ASP A 96 12.32 3.74 0.19
N TYR A 97 11.95 3.37 1.41
CA TYR A 97 12.81 3.32 2.61
C TYR A 97 13.60 4.62 2.88
N PRO A 98 12.92 5.77 2.97
CA PRO A 98 13.56 7.09 2.93
C PRO A 98 14.53 7.36 4.07
N GLY A 99 14.35 6.73 5.23
CA GLY A 99 15.23 6.88 6.39
C GLY A 99 16.67 6.45 6.13
N PHE A 100 16.88 5.42 5.32
CA PHE A 100 18.18 4.89 4.92
C PHE A 100 18.60 5.44 3.54
N ASN A 101 17.72 5.32 2.55
CA ASN A 101 18.05 5.60 1.16
C ASN A 101 18.39 7.07 0.88
N LEU A 102 17.74 8.04 1.52
CA LEU A 102 18.11 9.46 1.37
C LEU A 102 19.47 9.81 1.99
N ARG A 103 19.86 9.12 3.07
CA ARG A 103 21.21 9.26 3.64
C ARG A 103 22.25 8.63 2.74
N LEU A 104 21.92 7.46 2.17
CA LEU A 104 22.80 6.75 1.24
C LEU A 104 23.01 7.58 -0.02
N ALA A 105 21.97 8.15 -0.63
CA ALA A 105 22.07 9.01 -1.80
C ALA A 105 23.06 10.16 -1.57
N ARG A 106 22.95 10.86 -0.43
CA ARG A 106 23.89 11.94 -0.08
C ARG A 106 25.32 11.47 0.06
N ALA A 107 25.55 10.35 0.73
CA ALA A 107 26.88 9.79 0.92
C ALA A 107 27.50 9.32 -0.41
N LEU A 108 26.68 8.72 -1.28
CA LEU A 108 27.12 8.31 -2.61
C LEU A 108 27.47 9.51 -3.50
N ARG A 109 26.64 10.54 -3.51
CA ARG A 109 26.91 11.77 -4.29
C ARG A 109 28.21 12.45 -3.84
N ALA A 110 28.49 12.48 -2.52
CA ALA A 110 29.72 13.04 -1.98
C ALA A 110 30.95 12.20 -2.36
N LYS A 111 30.82 10.88 -2.43
CA LYS A 111 31.96 9.98 -2.74
C LYS A 111 32.13 9.72 -4.24
N PHE A 112 31.04 9.71 -4.99
CA PHE A 112 30.98 9.40 -6.43
C PHE A 112 30.11 10.44 -7.15
N PRO A 113 30.66 11.63 -7.49
CA PRO A 113 29.90 12.74 -8.07
C PRO A 113 29.18 12.39 -9.38
N GLU A 114 29.77 11.55 -10.22
CA GLU A 114 29.24 11.17 -11.54
C GLU A 114 28.27 9.98 -11.51
N LEU A 115 28.14 9.30 -10.36
CA LEU A 115 27.29 8.12 -10.23
C LEU A 115 25.81 8.53 -10.37
N LYS A 116 25.11 7.91 -11.30
CA LYS A 116 23.65 8.10 -11.45
C LYS A 116 22.90 7.50 -10.28
N ILE A 117 22.08 8.32 -9.62
CA ILE A 117 21.25 7.92 -8.48
C ILE A 117 19.78 8.13 -8.84
N ILE A 118 19.05 7.03 -8.96
CA ILE A 118 17.64 7.01 -9.31
C ILE A 118 16.83 6.56 -8.09
N TYR A 119 15.75 7.27 -7.80
CA TYR A 119 14.90 6.96 -6.65
C TYR A 119 13.49 6.56 -7.14
N TYR A 120 13.03 5.38 -6.77
CA TYR A 120 11.70 4.88 -7.09
C TYR A 120 10.81 4.87 -5.85
N ILE A 121 9.59 5.32 -6.00
CA ILE A 121 8.59 5.57 -4.95
C ILE A 121 8.99 6.78 -4.10
N SER A 122 8.63 7.96 -4.58
CA SER A 122 8.89 9.25 -3.96
C SER A 122 8.53 9.27 -2.47
N PRO A 123 9.42 9.74 -1.59
CA PRO A 123 9.08 9.94 -0.19
C PRO A 123 7.94 10.96 -0.04
N GLN A 124 7.03 10.71 0.91
CA GLN A 124 5.85 11.57 1.14
C GLN A 124 6.23 12.92 1.76
N VAL A 125 7.21 13.63 1.17
CA VAL A 125 7.67 14.96 1.64
C VAL A 125 6.60 16.03 1.50
N TRP A 126 5.63 15.83 0.62
CA TRP A 126 4.47 16.69 0.45
C TRP A 126 3.58 16.77 1.69
N ALA A 127 3.56 15.70 2.48
CA ALA A 127 2.72 15.62 3.68
C ALA A 127 3.33 16.38 4.87
N TRP A 128 4.66 16.45 5.02
CA TRP A 128 5.26 16.94 6.27
C TRP A 128 6.62 17.64 6.17
N ASN A 129 7.37 17.52 5.06
CA ASN A 129 8.72 18.13 5.00
C ASN A 129 9.16 18.53 3.59
N ARG A 130 8.52 19.54 3.01
CA ARG A 130 8.88 20.06 1.68
C ARG A 130 10.32 20.58 1.59
N ARG A 131 10.95 20.99 2.70
CA ARG A 131 12.36 21.44 2.73
C ARG A 131 13.34 20.34 2.31
N ARG A 132 12.96 19.07 2.41
CA ARG A 132 13.79 17.94 1.94
C ARG A 132 13.91 17.88 0.42
N VAL A 133 13.03 18.48 -0.32
CA VAL A 133 13.05 18.49 -1.80
C VAL A 133 14.38 19.05 -2.30
N SER A 134 14.82 20.21 -1.80
CA SER A 134 16.11 20.80 -2.19
C SER A 134 17.31 19.92 -1.85
N GLN A 135 17.27 19.19 -0.72
CA GLN A 135 18.31 18.25 -0.35
C GLN A 135 18.34 17.01 -1.24
N MET A 136 17.15 16.56 -1.69
CA MET A 136 17.04 15.42 -2.60
C MET A 136 17.55 15.78 -3.99
N ALA A 137 17.28 16.99 -4.46
CA ALA A 137 17.75 17.51 -5.74
C ALA A 137 19.28 17.57 -5.85
N GLN A 138 19.99 17.74 -4.73
CA GLN A 138 21.45 17.74 -4.71
C GLN A 138 22.09 16.36 -4.82
N SER A 139 21.30 15.28 -4.61
CA SER A 139 21.86 13.93 -4.50
C SER A 139 21.19 12.88 -5.38
N ILE A 140 20.06 13.19 -6.00
CA ILE A 140 19.27 12.28 -6.84
C ILE A 140 19.17 12.90 -8.24
N ASP A 141 19.38 12.10 -9.27
CA ASP A 141 19.31 12.54 -10.67
C ASP A 141 17.89 12.36 -11.25
N LEU A 142 17.20 11.30 -10.86
CA LEU A 142 15.85 10.99 -11.33
C LEU A 142 14.98 10.47 -10.20
N MET A 143 13.80 11.07 -10.04
CA MET A 143 12.76 10.65 -9.11
C MET A 143 11.60 10.01 -9.88
N LEU A 144 11.28 8.75 -9.59
CA LEU A 144 10.14 8.05 -10.17
C LEU A 144 8.98 8.07 -9.17
N CYS A 145 7.99 8.89 -9.48
CA CYS A 145 6.84 9.20 -8.63
C CYS A 145 5.69 8.23 -8.88
N ILE A 146 4.98 7.88 -7.82
CA ILE A 146 3.80 6.99 -7.89
C ILE A 146 2.47 7.72 -7.73
N PHE A 147 2.50 9.01 -7.38
CA PHE A 147 1.31 9.87 -7.36
C PHE A 147 1.44 10.99 -8.39
N PRO A 148 0.35 11.34 -9.12
CA PRO A 148 0.39 12.27 -10.24
C PRO A 148 0.74 13.71 -9.85
N PHE A 149 0.54 14.10 -8.59
CA PHE A 149 0.86 15.44 -8.07
C PHE A 149 2.31 15.57 -7.56
N GLU A 150 3.04 14.46 -7.43
CA GLU A 150 4.41 14.49 -6.87
C GLU A 150 5.43 15.17 -7.78
N PRO A 151 5.42 15.01 -9.13
CA PRO A 151 6.38 15.70 -9.99
C PRO A 151 6.42 17.21 -9.81
N GLU A 152 5.26 17.87 -9.65
CA GLU A 152 5.16 19.31 -9.42
C GLU A 152 5.94 19.80 -8.18
N LEU A 153 6.12 18.92 -7.19
CA LEU A 153 6.90 19.26 -5.98
C LEU A 153 8.38 19.46 -6.27
N TYR A 154 8.87 18.83 -7.32
CA TYR A 154 10.28 18.82 -7.71
C TYR A 154 10.64 19.84 -8.77
N GLU A 155 9.67 20.44 -9.48
CA GLU A 155 9.89 21.41 -10.55
C GLU A 155 10.76 22.60 -10.11
N THR A 156 10.51 23.15 -8.92
CA THR A 156 11.26 24.30 -8.39
C THR A 156 12.68 23.96 -7.93
N SER A 157 13.00 22.67 -7.82
CA SER A 157 14.28 22.18 -7.29
C SER A 157 15.25 21.67 -8.37
N CYS A 158 14.86 21.74 -9.64
CA CYS A 158 15.58 21.16 -10.78
C CYS A 158 15.81 19.64 -10.68
N LEU A 159 15.16 18.93 -9.77
CA LEU A 159 15.18 17.46 -9.73
C LEU A 159 14.19 16.93 -10.79
N ARG A 160 14.72 16.21 -11.76
CA ARG A 160 13.88 15.55 -12.76
C ARG A 160 12.99 14.51 -12.07
N ALA A 161 11.67 14.68 -12.17
CA ALA A 161 10.69 13.79 -11.57
C ALA A 161 9.66 13.36 -12.61
N ILE A 162 9.36 12.05 -12.64
CA ILE A 162 8.46 11.45 -13.63
C ILE A 162 7.39 10.64 -12.90
N PHE A 163 6.12 10.90 -13.21
CA PHE A 163 5.03 10.05 -12.76
C PHE A 163 5.00 8.76 -13.60
N VAL A 164 5.20 7.62 -12.96
CA VAL A 164 5.24 6.30 -13.61
C VAL A 164 3.97 5.47 -13.41
N GLY A 165 3.01 5.99 -12.63
CA GLY A 165 1.81 5.27 -12.22
C GLY A 165 1.98 4.61 -10.85
N HIS A 166 0.85 4.21 -10.24
CA HIS A 166 0.86 3.60 -8.91
C HIS A 166 0.94 2.06 -9.02
N PRO A 167 1.91 1.41 -8.33
CA PRO A 167 2.11 -0.05 -8.44
C PRO A 167 0.90 -0.89 -8.03
N MET A 168 0.04 -0.35 -7.18
CA MET A 168 -1.17 -1.05 -6.72
C MET A 168 -2.16 -1.31 -7.86
N MET A 169 -2.13 -0.48 -8.92
CA MET A 169 -3.00 -0.64 -10.09
C MET A 169 -2.72 -1.93 -10.88
N SER A 170 -1.50 -2.49 -10.78
CA SER A 170 -1.17 -3.78 -11.43
C SER A 170 -1.69 -5.00 -10.67
N VAL A 171 -2.06 -4.83 -9.40
CA VAL A 171 -2.47 -5.93 -8.50
C VAL A 171 -3.98 -5.95 -8.29
N ILE A 172 -4.65 -4.83 -8.53
CA ILE A 172 -6.10 -4.69 -8.41
C ILE A 172 -6.68 -4.68 -9.83
N PRO A 173 -7.69 -5.52 -10.13
CA PRO A 173 -8.35 -5.51 -11.44
C PRO A 173 -8.86 -4.10 -11.77
N SER A 174 -8.63 -3.64 -13.01
CA SER A 174 -9.13 -2.32 -13.41
C SER A 174 -10.67 -2.31 -13.40
N PRO A 175 -11.32 -1.18 -13.10
CA PRO A 175 -12.78 -1.06 -13.20
C PRO A 175 -13.32 -1.45 -14.58
N SER A 176 -12.57 -1.21 -15.64
CA SER A 176 -12.90 -1.64 -17.01
C SER A 176 -12.81 -3.15 -17.23
N SER A 177 -11.93 -3.87 -16.54
CA SER A 177 -11.86 -5.34 -16.61
C SER A 177 -12.97 -6.01 -15.81
N ILE A 178 -13.49 -5.35 -14.80
CA ILE A 178 -14.65 -5.79 -14.01
C ILE A 178 -15.93 -5.71 -14.89
N ILE A 179 -16.12 -4.59 -15.59
CA ILE A 179 -17.26 -4.37 -16.51
C ILE A 179 -17.20 -5.32 -17.72
N ALA A 180 -16.02 -5.62 -18.24
CA ALA A 180 -15.87 -6.54 -19.36
C ALA A 180 -16.18 -8.00 -18.99
N SER A 181 -16.00 -8.40 -17.72
CA SER A 181 -16.36 -9.74 -17.24
C SER A 181 -17.87 -9.93 -17.04
N GLU A 182 -18.61 -8.86 -16.77
CA GLU A 182 -20.07 -8.90 -16.66
C GLU A 182 -20.78 -9.14 -18.02
N ASN A 183 -20.16 -8.69 -19.12
CA ASN A 183 -20.71 -8.87 -20.47
C ASN A 183 -20.39 -10.23 -21.10
N ALA A 184 -19.59 -11.07 -20.46
CA ALA A 184 -19.22 -12.40 -20.90
C ALA A 184 -19.91 -13.51 -20.08
N SER A 185 -21.24 -13.48 -19.98
CA SER A 185 -22.01 -14.61 -19.44
C SER A 185 -22.09 -15.75 -20.45
N PRO A 186 -21.67 -16.97 -20.13
CA PRO A 186 -21.95 -18.12 -21.00
C PRO A 186 -23.43 -18.46 -20.92
N SER A 187 -24.03 -18.62 -22.09
CA SER A 187 -25.37 -19.16 -22.30
C SER A 187 -25.58 -20.44 -21.47
N ARG A 188 -26.67 -20.48 -20.72
CA ARG A 188 -27.20 -21.68 -20.06
C ARG A 188 -27.38 -22.78 -21.12
N THR A 189 -26.67 -23.88 -20.97
CA THR A 189 -27.09 -25.19 -21.47
C THR A 189 -27.72 -25.97 -20.31
N GLU A 190 -29.03 -26.26 -20.45
CA GLU A 190 -29.77 -27.20 -19.63
C GLU A 190 -29.21 -28.61 -19.84
N GLY A 191 -29.13 -29.40 -18.76
CA GLY A 191 -28.96 -30.82 -18.88
C GLY A 191 -28.44 -31.54 -17.64
N SER A 192 -29.42 -32.20 -17.01
CA SER A 192 -29.36 -33.50 -16.30
C SER A 192 -29.02 -33.52 -14.81
N ARG A 193 -29.99 -34.10 -14.13
CA ARG A 193 -30.05 -34.54 -12.71
C ARG A 193 -29.14 -35.76 -12.48
N ASP A 194 -28.77 -35.86 -11.23
CA ASP A 194 -28.57 -37.03 -10.33
C ASP A 194 -27.16 -37.14 -9.76
N GLU A 195 -27.02 -37.00 -8.52
CA GLU A 195 -26.69 -37.95 -7.46
C GLU A 195 -26.13 -37.26 -6.18
N ILE A 196 -26.71 -37.70 -5.08
CA ILE A 196 -26.43 -37.29 -3.71
C ILE A 196 -25.16 -38.01 -3.22
N SER A 197 -24.16 -37.28 -2.74
CA SER A 197 -23.16 -37.83 -1.79
C SER A 197 -22.62 -36.77 -0.83
N LYS A 198 -22.49 -37.21 0.43
CA LYS A 198 -22.23 -36.48 1.68
C LYS A 198 -20.94 -35.68 1.71
N PRO A 199 -20.83 -34.61 2.55
CA PRO A 199 -19.66 -33.74 2.59
C PRO A 199 -18.56 -34.34 3.47
N THR A 200 -17.37 -34.49 2.90
CA THR A 200 -16.11 -34.65 3.60
C THR A 200 -15.37 -33.31 3.64
N SER A 201 -15.01 -32.91 4.84
CA SER A 201 -14.21 -31.75 5.17
C SER A 201 -12.84 -31.78 4.50
N THR A 202 -12.45 -30.75 3.85
CA THR A 202 -11.13 -30.19 3.51
C THR A 202 -11.13 -29.74 2.05
N GLY A 203 -11.58 -28.51 1.83
CA GLY A 203 -11.49 -27.85 0.53
C GLY A 203 -10.84 -26.48 0.68
N LEU A 204 -9.53 -26.39 0.41
CA LEU A 204 -8.94 -25.11 0.05
C LEU A 204 -9.68 -24.57 -1.15
N ILE A 205 -10.49 -23.53 -0.95
CA ILE A 205 -11.14 -22.84 -2.06
C ILE A 205 -10.09 -21.97 -2.73
N ALA A 206 -9.66 -22.40 -3.92
CA ALA A 206 -8.94 -21.58 -4.86
C ALA A 206 -9.76 -20.30 -5.11
N ALA A 207 -9.17 -19.13 -4.81
CA ALA A 207 -9.79 -17.83 -5.04
C ALA A 207 -9.96 -17.59 -6.53
N SER A 208 -11.13 -17.93 -7.07
CA SER A 208 -11.58 -17.52 -8.39
C SER A 208 -12.11 -16.08 -8.30
N ARG A 209 -11.71 -15.28 -9.26
CA ARG A 209 -12.11 -13.93 -9.67
C ARG A 209 -13.30 -13.36 -8.89
N THR A 210 -13.04 -12.28 -8.15
CA THR A 210 -14.07 -11.56 -7.38
C THR A 210 -14.98 -10.78 -8.33
N ASP A 211 -16.18 -11.29 -8.48
CA ASP A 211 -17.31 -10.62 -9.11
C ASP A 211 -17.84 -9.53 -8.15
N VAL A 212 -17.83 -8.27 -8.57
CA VAL A 212 -18.31 -7.14 -7.73
C VAL A 212 -19.83 -7.23 -7.50
N SER A 213 -20.55 -8.01 -8.31
CA SER A 213 -21.98 -8.29 -8.15
C SER A 213 -22.32 -9.17 -6.94
N ALA A 214 -21.34 -9.77 -6.28
CA ALA A 214 -21.51 -10.74 -5.19
C ALA A 214 -21.15 -10.17 -3.80
N ARG A 215 -21.25 -8.85 -3.58
CA ARG A 215 -21.10 -8.28 -2.23
C ARG A 215 -22.29 -8.70 -1.37
N ASP A 216 -21.96 -9.16 -0.16
CA ASP A 216 -22.96 -9.50 0.84
C ASP A 216 -23.52 -8.21 1.43
N GLU A 217 -24.80 -7.91 1.13
CA GLU A 217 -25.46 -6.66 1.50
C GLU A 217 -25.47 -6.42 3.02
N ASN A 218 -25.46 -7.48 3.81
CA ASN A 218 -25.48 -7.41 5.27
C ASN A 218 -24.09 -7.56 5.91
N LEU A 219 -23.01 -7.62 5.14
CA LEU A 219 -21.67 -7.82 5.65
C LEU A 219 -20.86 -6.52 5.69
N ILE A 220 -20.41 -6.13 6.88
CA ILE A 220 -19.59 -4.96 7.12
C ILE A 220 -18.15 -5.37 7.44
N GLY A 221 -17.18 -4.73 6.76
CA GLY A 221 -15.75 -4.98 6.97
C GLY A 221 -15.14 -4.04 8.01
N LEU A 222 -14.35 -4.59 8.93
CA LEU A 222 -13.55 -3.83 9.88
C LEU A 222 -12.05 -4.05 9.58
N PHE A 223 -11.34 -3.00 9.25
CA PHE A 223 -9.91 -3.01 8.88
C PHE A 223 -9.11 -2.14 9.86
N PRO A 224 -8.78 -2.67 11.06
CA PRO A 224 -8.24 -1.85 12.16
C PRO A 224 -6.76 -1.47 12.01
N GLY A 225 -6.12 -1.87 10.92
CA GLY A 225 -4.72 -1.59 10.63
C GLY A 225 -3.82 -2.83 10.73
N SER A 226 -2.53 -2.63 10.38
CA SER A 226 -1.53 -3.69 10.32
C SER A 226 -0.55 -3.69 11.50
N ARG A 227 -0.62 -2.71 12.39
CA ARG A 227 0.28 -2.59 13.54
C ARG A 227 -0.47 -2.77 14.85
N GLU A 228 0.14 -3.45 15.80
CA GLU A 228 -0.46 -3.74 17.12
C GLU A 228 -0.96 -2.48 17.82
N ARG A 229 -0.19 -1.38 17.79
CA ARG A 229 -0.58 -0.09 18.39
C ARG A 229 -1.80 0.53 17.72
N GLU A 230 -1.98 0.34 16.43
CA GLU A 230 -3.15 0.79 15.67
C GLU A 230 -4.38 -0.04 16.07
N VAL A 231 -4.26 -1.37 16.01
CA VAL A 231 -5.33 -2.30 16.37
C VAL A 231 -5.82 -2.04 17.80
N LYS A 232 -4.91 -1.93 18.77
CA LYS A 232 -5.27 -1.63 20.19
C LYS A 232 -6.08 -0.36 20.36
N LYS A 233 -5.89 0.65 19.51
CA LYS A 233 -6.58 1.96 19.63
C LYS A 233 -7.82 2.08 18.76
N ILE A 234 -7.81 1.49 17.58
CA ILE A 234 -8.86 1.68 16.56
C ILE A 234 -9.91 0.58 16.66
N PHE A 235 -9.51 -0.68 16.85
CA PHE A 235 -10.45 -1.79 16.89
C PHE A 235 -11.54 -1.66 17.96
N PRO A 236 -11.26 -1.22 19.22
CA PRO A 236 -12.31 -1.01 20.21
C PRO A 236 -13.37 0.03 19.81
N ILE A 237 -12.98 1.02 18.99
CA ILE A 237 -13.91 2.03 18.45
C ILE A 237 -14.79 1.40 17.38
N MET A 238 -14.17 0.70 16.42
CA MET A 238 -14.88 -0.01 15.35
C MET A 238 -15.88 -1.03 15.93
N ARG A 239 -15.45 -1.82 16.92
CA ARG A 239 -16.30 -2.78 17.61
C ARG A 239 -17.53 -2.12 18.26
N LYS A 240 -17.34 -0.99 18.97
CA LYS A 240 -18.46 -0.26 19.56
C LYS A 240 -19.41 0.29 18.50
N ALA A 241 -18.89 0.80 17.37
CA ALA A 241 -19.71 1.25 16.25
C ALA A 241 -20.48 0.08 15.59
N ALA A 242 -19.85 -1.08 15.47
CA ALA A 242 -20.51 -2.28 14.97
C ALA A 242 -21.64 -2.78 15.89
N VAL A 243 -21.44 -2.71 17.21
CA VAL A 243 -22.49 -3.02 18.19
C VAL A 243 -23.66 -2.04 18.07
N GLU A 244 -23.38 -0.74 17.94
CA GLU A 244 -24.42 0.28 17.72
C GLU A 244 -25.24 0.00 16.45
N LEU A 245 -24.57 -0.37 15.34
CA LEU A 245 -25.23 -0.78 14.09
C LEU A 245 -26.08 -2.04 14.27
N SER A 246 -25.59 -3.03 15.03
CA SER A 246 -26.32 -4.26 15.27
C SER A 246 -27.58 -4.11 16.15
N HIS A 247 -27.71 -3.00 16.86
CA HIS A 247 -28.95 -2.62 17.56
C HIS A 247 -29.97 -1.98 16.61
N GLN A 248 -29.51 -1.34 15.54
CA GLN A 248 -30.39 -0.72 14.53
C GLN A 248 -30.86 -1.74 13.50
N ASP A 249 -29.99 -2.71 13.15
CA ASP A 249 -30.25 -3.77 12.18
C ASP A 249 -29.66 -5.10 12.68
N HIS A 250 -30.53 -6.05 12.99
CA HIS A 250 -30.17 -7.35 13.54
C HIS A 250 -29.59 -8.33 12.51
N ASP A 251 -29.74 -8.08 11.22
CA ASP A 251 -29.24 -8.95 10.15
C ASP A 251 -27.78 -8.65 9.77
N LEU A 252 -27.25 -7.52 10.25
CA LEU A 252 -25.88 -7.13 10.00
C LEU A 252 -24.87 -8.10 10.62
N ARG A 253 -23.88 -8.48 9.82
CA ARG A 253 -22.72 -9.31 10.18
C ARG A 253 -21.42 -8.52 9.98
N PHE A 254 -20.41 -8.86 10.74
CA PHE A 254 -19.15 -8.14 10.74
C PHE A 254 -17.99 -9.08 10.49
N VAL A 255 -17.10 -8.71 9.58
CA VAL A 255 -15.84 -9.41 9.36
C VAL A 255 -14.67 -8.48 9.69
N VAL A 256 -13.78 -8.95 10.56
CA VAL A 256 -12.59 -8.21 10.97
C VAL A 256 -11.40 -8.79 10.22
N SER A 257 -10.71 -7.94 9.45
CA SER A 257 -9.48 -8.32 8.78
C SER A 257 -8.29 -8.10 9.71
N ALA A 258 -7.59 -9.19 10.06
CA ALA A 258 -6.34 -9.17 10.81
C ALA A 258 -5.14 -9.34 9.86
N ALA A 259 -4.15 -8.46 9.92
CA ALA A 259 -3.00 -8.53 9.03
C ALA A 259 -2.04 -9.71 9.33
N SER A 260 -2.14 -10.32 10.52
CA SER A 260 -1.34 -11.47 10.94
C SER A 260 -2.06 -12.24 12.05
N GLU A 261 -1.66 -13.51 12.29
CA GLU A 261 -2.28 -14.32 13.35
C GLU A 261 -2.13 -13.71 14.76
N PRO A 262 -0.97 -13.16 15.19
CA PRO A 262 -0.88 -12.47 16.48
C PRO A 262 -1.86 -11.31 16.63
N LEU A 263 -2.15 -10.57 15.54
CA LEU A 263 -3.17 -9.53 15.55
C LEU A 263 -4.59 -10.11 15.58
N GLY A 264 -4.81 -11.26 14.95
CA GLY A 264 -6.07 -12.01 15.03
C GLY A 264 -6.37 -12.43 16.46
N GLU A 265 -5.38 -12.93 17.19
CA GLU A 265 -5.51 -13.29 18.62
C GLU A 265 -5.81 -12.07 19.50
N LEU A 266 -5.12 -10.95 19.24
CA LEU A 266 -5.39 -9.69 19.92
C LEU A 266 -6.84 -9.20 19.70
N ILE A 267 -7.35 -9.34 18.47
CA ILE A 267 -8.73 -8.99 18.11
C ILE A 267 -9.71 -9.95 18.80
N ARG A 268 -9.46 -11.27 18.77
CA ARG A 268 -10.28 -12.28 19.47
C ARG A 268 -10.40 -11.97 20.97
N ALA A 269 -9.27 -11.70 21.64
CA ALA A 269 -9.26 -11.34 23.05
C ALA A 269 -10.12 -10.10 23.37
N ASN A 270 -10.24 -9.15 22.44
CA ASN A 270 -11.09 -7.97 22.59
C ASN A 270 -12.56 -8.24 22.23
N LEU A 271 -12.88 -9.30 21.49
CA LEU A 271 -14.25 -9.69 21.17
C LEU A 271 -14.91 -10.50 22.31
N TYR A 272 -14.17 -11.36 22.98
CA TYR A 272 -14.68 -12.28 24.04
C TYR A 272 -15.01 -11.61 25.40
N GLY A 273 -15.03 -10.28 25.49
CA GLY A 273 -15.59 -9.54 26.65
C GLY A 273 -17.12 -9.42 26.56
N LYS A 274 -17.81 -9.34 27.69
CA LYS A 274 -19.25 -9.31 28.06
C LYS A 274 -20.38 -9.05 27.02
N HIS A 275 -20.08 -8.83 25.74
CA HIS A 275 -21.03 -8.53 24.67
C HIS A 275 -20.61 -9.12 23.30
N ALA A 276 -19.97 -10.29 23.28
CA ALA A 276 -19.67 -10.99 22.03
C ALA A 276 -20.98 -11.58 21.46
N THR A 277 -21.65 -10.81 20.62
CA THR A 277 -22.69 -11.32 19.76
C THR A 277 -22.01 -12.20 18.71
N GLY A 278 -22.53 -13.39 18.39
CA GLY A 278 -22.01 -14.33 17.37
C GLY A 278 -21.97 -13.78 15.92
N LYS A 279 -21.98 -12.46 15.78
CA LYS A 279 -22.03 -11.70 14.52
C LYS A 279 -20.64 -11.33 13.97
N PHE A 280 -19.57 -11.56 14.72
CA PHE A 280 -18.21 -11.24 14.29
C PHE A 280 -17.46 -12.47 13.80
N SER A 281 -16.86 -12.37 12.63
CA SER A 281 -15.89 -13.32 12.09
C SER A 281 -14.52 -12.64 11.93
N ILE A 282 -13.43 -13.40 11.95
CA ILE A 282 -12.07 -12.88 11.78
C ILE A 282 -11.42 -13.62 10.62
N VAL A 283 -10.84 -12.86 9.70
CA VAL A 283 -10.05 -13.37 8.58
C VAL A 283 -8.63 -12.83 8.70
N THR A 284 -7.64 -13.72 8.65
CA THR A 284 -6.22 -13.36 8.78
C THR A 284 -5.52 -13.37 7.43
N GLY A 285 -4.74 -12.33 7.16
CA GLY A 285 -3.80 -12.27 6.03
C GLY A 285 -4.39 -11.89 4.67
N ASP A 286 -5.72 -11.80 4.52
CA ASP A 286 -6.38 -11.53 3.23
C ASP A 286 -7.36 -10.36 3.30
N ALA A 287 -6.83 -9.16 3.52
CA ALA A 287 -7.63 -7.95 3.60
C ALA A 287 -8.36 -7.63 2.27
N ARG A 288 -7.74 -7.93 1.12
CA ARG A 288 -8.32 -7.60 -0.21
C ARG A 288 -9.53 -8.45 -0.53
N SER A 289 -9.46 -9.75 -0.28
CA SER A 289 -10.61 -10.64 -0.43
C SER A 289 -11.78 -10.22 0.47
N VAL A 290 -11.48 -9.82 1.71
CA VAL A 290 -12.50 -9.25 2.61
C VAL A 290 -13.08 -7.96 2.02
N MET A 291 -12.24 -7.01 1.55
CA MET A 291 -12.70 -5.74 0.94
C MET A 291 -13.57 -5.96 -0.29
N ALA A 292 -13.32 -7.00 -1.07
CA ALA A 292 -14.11 -7.32 -2.27
C ALA A 292 -15.50 -7.89 -1.94
N ARG A 293 -15.67 -8.51 -0.77
CA ARG A 293 -16.91 -9.21 -0.37
C ARG A 293 -17.85 -8.37 0.49
N VAL A 294 -17.33 -7.41 1.25
CA VAL A 294 -18.15 -6.60 2.17
C VAL A 294 -18.85 -5.45 1.47
N ASN A 295 -20.02 -5.08 1.96
CA ASN A 295 -20.84 -4.01 1.39
C ASN A 295 -20.30 -2.61 1.74
N VAL A 296 -19.93 -2.40 3.01
CA VAL A 296 -19.34 -1.16 3.52
C VAL A 296 -18.18 -1.48 4.44
N GLY A 297 -17.14 -0.62 4.48
CA GLY A 297 -15.96 -0.78 5.30
C GLY A 297 -15.80 0.30 6.37
N MET A 298 -15.26 -0.08 7.53
CA MET A 298 -14.60 0.80 8.49
C MET A 298 -13.09 0.60 8.33
N VAL A 299 -12.36 1.58 7.83
CA VAL A 299 -10.95 1.40 7.42
C VAL A 299 -10.04 2.33 8.21
N ALA A 300 -9.01 1.77 8.86
CA ALA A 300 -7.95 2.55 9.47
C ALA A 300 -7.13 3.29 8.42
N SER A 301 -6.69 4.51 8.74
CA SER A 301 -5.85 5.30 7.83
C SER A 301 -4.55 4.56 7.49
N GLY A 302 -4.16 4.61 6.21
CA GLY A 302 -2.96 3.97 5.67
C GLY A 302 -3.19 3.56 4.21
N THR A 303 -2.33 2.69 3.68
CA THR A 303 -2.45 2.15 2.31
C THR A 303 -3.77 1.41 2.07
N ALA A 304 -4.36 0.83 3.12
CA ALA A 304 -5.66 0.16 3.06
C ALA A 304 -6.79 1.06 2.56
N THR A 305 -6.72 2.39 2.79
CA THR A 305 -7.74 3.33 2.29
C THR A 305 -7.71 3.47 0.77
N LEU A 306 -6.52 3.42 0.19
CA LEU A 306 -6.38 3.42 -1.27
C LEU A 306 -6.77 2.07 -1.86
N GLU A 307 -6.41 0.95 -1.22
CA GLU A 307 -6.87 -0.39 -1.61
C GLU A 307 -8.39 -0.49 -1.62
N ALA A 308 -9.05 -0.02 -0.56
CA ALA A 308 -10.51 0.00 -0.46
C ALA A 308 -11.16 0.82 -1.59
N ALA A 309 -10.63 2.01 -1.88
CA ALA A 309 -11.13 2.85 -2.98
C ALA A 309 -10.95 2.18 -4.35
N LEU A 310 -9.78 1.58 -4.62
CA LEU A 310 -9.50 0.88 -5.87
C LEU A 310 -10.34 -0.39 -6.05
N LEU A 311 -10.68 -1.06 -4.95
CA LEU A 311 -11.62 -2.19 -4.92
C LEU A 311 -13.09 -1.72 -4.95
N GLN A 312 -13.35 -0.41 -5.11
CA GLN A 312 -14.69 0.15 -5.15
C GLN A 312 -15.51 -0.15 -3.88
N LEU A 313 -14.86 -0.28 -2.72
CA LEU A 313 -15.52 -0.49 -1.44
C LEU A 313 -15.93 0.86 -0.84
N PRO A 314 -17.23 1.16 -0.66
CA PRO A 314 -17.66 2.30 0.15
C PRO A 314 -17.18 2.15 1.59
N PHE A 315 -16.59 3.21 2.19
CA PHE A 315 -16.07 3.10 3.54
C PHE A 315 -16.01 4.44 4.29
N VAL A 316 -15.83 4.34 5.58
CA VAL A 316 -15.46 5.46 6.45
C VAL A 316 -14.02 5.27 6.94
N LEU A 317 -13.26 6.36 7.00
CA LEU A 317 -11.88 6.35 7.47
C LEU A 317 -11.81 6.65 8.97
N ILE A 318 -11.07 5.85 9.72
CA ILE A 318 -10.87 6.03 11.16
C ILE A 318 -9.37 6.17 11.43
N TYR A 319 -9.01 7.19 12.21
CA TYR A 319 -7.63 7.39 12.66
C TYR A 319 -7.55 7.83 14.11
N ARG A 320 -6.79 7.10 14.90
CA ARG A 320 -6.53 7.42 16.30
C ARG A 320 -5.11 7.05 16.70
N VAL A 321 -4.36 8.04 17.20
CA VAL A 321 -3.01 7.87 17.75
C VAL A 321 -2.92 8.40 19.17
N ALA A 322 -1.75 8.29 19.82
CA ALA A 322 -1.54 8.92 21.12
C ALA A 322 -1.65 10.44 20.97
N TRP A 323 -2.24 11.10 21.98
CA TRP A 323 -2.47 12.55 21.97
C TRP A 323 -1.21 13.37 21.68
N LEU A 324 -0.10 13.04 22.33
CA LEU A 324 1.18 13.71 22.09
C LEU A 324 1.68 13.52 20.64
N THR A 325 1.50 12.32 20.09
CA THR A 325 1.86 12.04 18.69
C THR A 325 0.98 12.84 17.73
N TYR A 326 -0.30 12.98 18.03
CA TYR A 326 -1.23 13.77 17.22
C TYR A 326 -0.88 15.27 17.27
N LEU A 327 -0.59 15.80 18.46
CA LEU A 327 -0.21 17.20 18.62
C LEU A 327 1.09 17.50 17.85
N ALA A 328 2.11 16.65 17.98
CA ALA A 328 3.35 16.76 17.23
C ALA A 328 3.11 16.66 15.71
N ALA A 329 2.26 15.74 15.27
CA ALA A 329 1.91 15.58 13.86
C ALA A 329 1.19 16.84 13.32
N ARG A 330 0.27 17.45 14.06
CA ARG A 330 -0.43 18.69 13.66
C ARG A 330 0.49 19.87 13.40
N LEU A 331 1.62 19.95 14.12
CA LEU A 331 2.62 21.01 13.91
C LEU A 331 3.43 20.82 12.62
N VAL A 332 3.55 19.59 12.16
CA VAL A 332 4.43 19.20 11.06
C VAL A 332 3.66 18.88 9.78
N VAL A 333 2.52 18.22 9.92
CA VAL A 333 1.70 17.73 8.79
C VAL A 333 0.83 18.87 8.26
N LYS A 334 1.00 19.21 6.98
CA LYS A 334 0.33 20.34 6.29
C LYS A 334 -0.75 19.89 5.32
N VAL A 335 -1.17 18.63 5.35
CA VAL A 335 -2.22 18.13 4.47
C VAL A 335 -3.61 18.39 5.05
N LYS A 336 -4.55 18.72 4.19
CA LYS A 336 -5.96 18.96 4.57
C LYS A 336 -6.69 17.66 4.89
N TYR A 337 -6.33 16.57 4.21
CA TYR A 337 -6.95 15.26 4.32
C TYR A 337 -5.93 14.20 4.72
N LEU A 338 -6.38 13.17 5.42
CA LEU A 338 -5.52 12.07 5.88
C LEU A 338 -5.61 10.85 4.97
N GLY A 339 -6.78 10.56 4.42
CA GLY A 339 -7.01 9.44 3.51
C GLY A 339 -6.48 9.73 2.11
N MET A 340 -5.74 8.79 1.52
CA MET A 340 -5.21 8.96 0.16
C MET A 340 -6.29 9.25 -0.88
N PRO A 341 -7.50 8.66 -0.85
CA PRO A 341 -8.57 9.02 -1.77
C PRO A 341 -8.95 10.50 -1.70
N ASN A 342 -9.07 11.06 -0.48
CA ASN A 342 -9.39 12.47 -0.28
C ASN A 342 -8.24 13.40 -0.74
N VAL A 343 -6.98 13.00 -0.49
CA VAL A 343 -5.78 13.72 -0.97
C VAL A 343 -5.76 13.77 -2.49
N LEU A 344 -5.97 12.63 -3.17
CA LEU A 344 -5.97 12.53 -4.64
C LEU A 344 -7.17 13.27 -5.29
N ALA A 345 -8.31 13.27 -4.61
CA ALA A 345 -9.48 14.01 -5.04
C ALA A 345 -9.38 15.51 -4.74
N ASN A 346 -8.47 15.93 -3.85
CA ASN A 346 -8.37 17.27 -3.26
C ASN A 346 -9.68 17.75 -2.61
N ARG A 347 -10.53 16.83 -2.18
CA ARG A 347 -11.78 17.05 -1.46
C ARG A 347 -12.16 15.83 -0.63
N GLU A 348 -13.07 16.01 0.30
CA GLU A 348 -13.60 14.90 1.09
C GLU A 348 -14.57 14.06 0.23
N ILE A 349 -14.14 12.88 -0.18
CA ILE A 349 -14.93 11.87 -0.87
C ILE A 349 -15.21 10.67 0.04
N VAL A 350 -14.47 10.55 1.14
CA VAL A 350 -14.63 9.56 2.19
C VAL A 350 -14.69 10.30 3.53
N PRO A 351 -15.70 10.06 4.37
CA PRO A 351 -15.78 10.66 5.71
C PRO A 351 -14.59 10.28 6.58
N GLU A 352 -13.90 11.27 7.21
CA GLU A 352 -12.74 11.06 8.06
C GLU A 352 -13.07 11.28 9.54
N PHE A 353 -12.98 10.23 10.33
CA PHE A 353 -13.16 10.23 11.78
C PHE A 353 -11.79 10.23 12.48
N ILE A 354 -11.27 11.42 12.79
CA ILE A 354 -9.91 11.61 13.31
C ILE A 354 -9.96 11.99 14.79
N GLN A 355 -9.21 11.26 15.64
CA GLN A 355 -9.02 11.53 17.08
C GLN A 355 -10.32 11.64 17.85
N HIS A 356 -10.70 12.85 18.29
CA HIS A 356 -11.93 13.11 19.05
C HIS A 356 -13.20 12.92 18.22
N LYS A 357 -13.13 13.08 16.89
CA LYS A 357 -14.25 12.81 15.99
C LYS A 357 -14.49 11.30 15.79
N ALA A 358 -13.52 10.44 16.18
CA ALA A 358 -13.65 9.00 16.08
C ALA A 358 -14.57 8.44 17.20
N GLU A 359 -15.82 8.89 17.20
CA GLU A 359 -16.86 8.45 18.13
C GLU A 359 -17.68 7.30 17.53
N PRO A 360 -17.91 6.21 18.29
CA PRO A 360 -18.62 5.04 17.78
C PRO A 360 -20.00 5.34 17.17
N ARG A 361 -20.81 6.22 17.81
CA ARG A 361 -22.13 6.60 17.32
C ARG A 361 -22.06 7.37 15.99
N ALA A 362 -21.12 8.31 15.87
CA ALA A 362 -20.94 9.08 14.64
C ALA A 362 -20.46 8.19 13.47
N ILE A 363 -19.56 7.24 13.76
CA ILE A 363 -19.11 6.25 12.79
C ILE A 363 -20.26 5.34 12.38
N ALA A 364 -21.05 4.81 13.32
CA ALA A 364 -22.21 3.97 13.05
C ALA A 364 -23.25 4.70 12.17
N ALA A 365 -23.55 5.96 12.49
CA ALA A 365 -24.46 6.77 11.67
C ALA A 365 -23.98 6.98 10.24
N ALA A 366 -22.66 7.20 10.03
CA ALA A 366 -22.10 7.35 8.69
C ALA A 366 -22.13 6.02 7.90
N VAL A 367 -21.83 4.89 8.56
CA VAL A 367 -21.93 3.56 7.93
C VAL A 367 -23.39 3.25 7.59
N ALA A 368 -24.34 3.50 8.49
CA ALA A 368 -25.77 3.29 8.23
C ALA A 368 -26.26 4.11 7.02
N ARG A 369 -25.81 5.37 6.86
CA ARG A 369 -26.11 6.16 5.66
C ARG A 369 -25.58 5.51 4.40
N LEU A 370 -24.32 5.06 4.40
CA LEU A 370 -23.73 4.38 3.23
C LEU A 370 -24.47 3.06 2.89
N LEU A 371 -25.07 2.40 3.87
CA LEU A 371 -25.91 1.21 3.64
C LEU A 371 -27.26 1.59 3.01
N ALA A 372 -27.91 2.65 3.50
CA ALA A 372 -29.26 3.04 3.12
C ALA A 372 -29.30 3.95 1.87
N ASP A 373 -28.38 4.90 1.73
CA ASP A 373 -28.39 5.90 0.64
C ASP A 373 -27.57 5.41 -0.56
N LYS A 374 -28.28 4.85 -1.54
CA LYS A 374 -27.69 4.42 -2.82
C LYS A 374 -27.07 5.59 -3.61
N THR A 375 -27.59 6.81 -3.44
CA THR A 375 -27.07 8.00 -4.14
C THR A 375 -25.73 8.46 -3.56
N GLU A 376 -25.63 8.55 -2.22
CA GLU A 376 -24.36 8.86 -1.53
C GLU A 376 -23.29 7.83 -1.88
N ARG A 377 -23.66 6.54 -1.82
CA ARG A 377 -22.77 5.44 -2.22
C ARG A 377 -22.33 5.52 -3.67
N GLY A 378 -23.27 5.78 -4.59
CA GLY A 378 -22.98 5.93 -6.02
C GLY A 378 -22.00 7.08 -6.32
N ARG A 379 -22.14 8.22 -5.63
CA ARG A 379 -21.19 9.33 -5.73
C ARG A 379 -19.79 8.94 -5.25
N MET A 380 -19.68 8.27 -4.11
CA MET A 380 -18.41 7.78 -3.58
C MET A 380 -17.71 6.82 -4.56
N LEU A 381 -18.43 5.88 -5.15
CA LEU A 381 -17.90 4.94 -6.14
C LEU A 381 -17.43 5.65 -7.42
N ALA A 382 -18.19 6.64 -7.92
CA ALA A 382 -17.77 7.45 -9.06
C ALA A 382 -16.48 8.23 -8.76
N ASP A 383 -16.35 8.75 -7.54
CA ASP A 383 -15.12 9.42 -7.10
C ASP A 383 -13.94 8.46 -7.00
N PHE A 384 -14.15 7.23 -6.56
CA PHE A 384 -13.12 6.19 -6.55
C PHE A 384 -12.65 5.83 -7.96
N ALA A 385 -13.57 5.75 -8.93
CA ALA A 385 -13.22 5.54 -10.33
C ALA A 385 -12.34 6.69 -10.87
N ASN A 386 -12.67 7.95 -10.55
CA ASN A 386 -11.86 9.11 -10.90
C ASN A 386 -10.46 9.08 -10.24
N VAL A 387 -10.38 8.66 -8.98
CA VAL A 387 -9.09 8.47 -8.29
C VAL A 387 -8.26 7.37 -8.97
N ALA A 388 -8.87 6.25 -9.32
CA ALA A 388 -8.19 5.16 -10.03
C ALA A 388 -7.62 5.61 -11.38
N GLN A 389 -8.37 6.39 -12.16
CA GLN A 389 -7.89 6.94 -13.44
C GLN A 389 -6.63 7.81 -13.27
N LYS A 390 -6.57 8.63 -12.21
CA LYS A 390 -5.40 9.46 -11.91
C LYS A 390 -4.14 8.66 -11.58
N LEU A 391 -4.27 7.44 -11.07
CA LEU A 391 -3.16 6.57 -10.66
C LEU A 391 -2.53 5.77 -11.81
N GLY A 392 -3.06 5.87 -13.03
CA GLY A 392 -2.56 5.19 -14.22
C GLY A 392 -3.20 3.82 -14.44
N ARG A 393 -2.73 3.11 -15.48
CA ARG A 393 -3.37 1.87 -15.97
C ARG A 393 -2.72 0.57 -15.51
N GLY A 394 -1.90 0.59 -14.43
CA GLY A 394 -1.25 -0.64 -13.94
C GLY A 394 0.14 -0.92 -14.54
N GLU A 395 0.69 -0.01 -15.30
CA GLU A 395 1.99 -0.16 -16.01
C GLU A 395 3.17 0.47 -15.24
N ALA A 396 3.02 0.75 -13.94
CA ALA A 396 4.00 1.47 -13.15
C ALA A 396 5.43 0.92 -13.28
N SER A 397 5.61 -0.39 -13.19
CA SER A 397 6.93 -1.03 -13.31
C SER A 397 7.47 -0.96 -14.75
N ALA A 398 6.62 -1.03 -15.77
CA ALA A 398 7.02 -0.91 -17.16
C ALA A 398 7.43 0.52 -17.50
N ASN A 399 6.66 1.52 -17.06
CA ASN A 399 6.97 2.94 -17.24
C ASN A 399 8.24 3.33 -16.48
N ALA A 400 8.41 2.81 -15.25
CA ALA A 400 9.63 3.02 -14.48
C ALA A 400 10.85 2.42 -15.19
N ALA A 401 10.74 1.19 -15.71
CA ALA A 401 11.81 0.55 -16.46
C ALA A 401 12.18 1.33 -17.74
N GLU A 402 11.21 1.86 -18.46
CA GLU A 402 11.43 2.72 -19.62
C GLU A 402 12.18 4.01 -19.26
N ALA A 403 11.72 4.70 -18.22
CA ALA A 403 12.37 5.92 -17.74
C ALA A 403 13.84 5.67 -17.32
N ILE A 404 14.11 4.53 -16.64
CA ILE A 404 15.45 4.13 -16.24
C ILE A 404 16.34 3.85 -17.44
N VAL A 405 15.86 3.05 -18.41
CA VAL A 405 16.62 2.73 -19.62
C VAL A 405 16.93 3.99 -20.42
N THR A 406 15.98 4.91 -20.53
CA THR A 406 16.16 6.21 -21.19
C THR A 406 17.22 7.05 -20.48
N GLU A 407 17.15 7.14 -19.12
CA GLU A 407 18.14 7.90 -18.31
C GLU A 407 19.56 7.35 -18.49
N LEU A 408 19.71 6.03 -18.52
CA LEU A 408 21.01 5.38 -18.70
C LEU A 408 21.58 5.53 -20.10
N ARG A 409 20.73 5.70 -21.11
CA ARG A 409 21.16 5.96 -22.51
C ARG A 409 21.71 7.36 -22.70
N HIS A 410 21.18 8.35 -21.99
CA HIS A 410 21.65 9.73 -22.05
C HIS A 410 22.93 9.99 -21.25
N ALA A 411 23.37 9.03 -20.46
CA ALA A 411 24.56 9.12 -19.60
C ALA A 411 25.82 8.45 -20.21
N GLY A 412 25.72 7.77 -21.32
CA GLY A 412 26.80 7.16 -22.09
C GLY A 412 26.95 7.83 -23.44
#